data_d26e85c8b4f29bfb5ba2cc6520c193ac
#
_entry.id   d26e85c8b4f29bfb5ba2cc6520c193ac
#
_cell.length_a   1.000
_cell.length_b   1.000
_cell.length_c   1.000
_cell.angle_alpha   90.00
_cell.angle_beta   90.00
_cell.angle_gamma   90.00
#
_symmetry.space_group_name_H-M   'P 1'
#
loop_
_entity.id
_entity.type
_entity.pdbx_description
1 polymer ?
#
loop_
_entity_poly.entity_id
_entity_poly.type
_entity_poly.pdbx_seq_one_letter_code
_entity_poly.pdbx_strand_id
1 'polypeptide(L)'
;VNKTPIALIALACAVSALGCESGAEEADVAVNDTTAAGSADSGPVTVADAGLQTPESVLHDADLDMYLVSNINGAPLDKDGNGFISLVAPDGRIADLKWIDGAEEGVRLSAPKGMAISGDRLYVTDIDTVRVFDRNTGAPVAAYGIEGATFLNDLHAGNDGSIYVTDTGMRAGAGGFEPSGSAAVYHMTPAGQVQTIIAGDSLAAPNGLTIRGNRLVYATFGADRVWALDEQGNRSPVATLPSGSLDGLVTLPDGQLLVSSWQGEAVYRVGMDGTATPVAENIPSPADIAYDAQRNRLLIPVFNENRLEFRPLQ
;
A
#
# COMPACT_ATOMS: atom_id res chain seq x y z
N VAL A 1 -50.87 10.34 -18.97
CA VAL A 1 -51.71 9.29 -19.56
C VAL A 1 -51.13 7.96 -19.14
N ASN A 2 -51.94 7.23 -18.39
CA ASN A 2 -51.90 5.79 -18.01
C ASN A 2 -50.66 5.14 -17.39
N LYS A 3 -50.80 4.95 -16.09
CA LYS A 3 -50.12 3.92 -15.28
C LYS A 3 -50.92 2.63 -15.41
N THR A 4 -50.22 1.48 -15.56
CA THR A 4 -50.84 0.13 -15.36
C THR A 4 -49.98 -0.64 -14.36
N PRO A 5 -50.54 -1.23 -13.30
CA PRO A 5 -49.79 -2.00 -12.31
C PRO A 5 -49.71 -3.48 -12.73
N ILE A 6 -48.57 -4.11 -12.43
CA ILE A 6 -48.37 -5.56 -12.59
C ILE A 6 -48.67 -6.27 -11.27
N ALA A 7 -49.57 -7.25 -11.37
CA ALA A 7 -50.11 -8.02 -10.26
C ALA A 7 -49.16 -9.12 -9.76
N LEU A 8 -49.12 -9.29 -8.43
CA LEU A 8 -48.53 -10.42 -7.73
C LEU A 8 -49.42 -11.70 -7.98
N ILE A 9 -48.78 -12.78 -8.38
CA ILE A 9 -49.40 -14.11 -8.37
C ILE A 9 -48.72 -14.93 -7.26
N ALA A 10 -49.48 -15.21 -6.22
CA ALA A 10 -49.12 -16.17 -5.19
C ALA A 10 -49.63 -17.56 -5.62
N LEU A 11 -48.77 -18.57 -5.62
CA LEU A 11 -49.12 -19.94 -5.88
C LEU A 11 -48.98 -20.76 -4.57
N ALA A 12 -50.11 -21.16 -4.01
CA ALA A 12 -50.19 -22.08 -2.88
C ALA A 12 -50.23 -23.50 -3.43
N CYS A 13 -49.40 -24.41 -2.94
CA CYS A 13 -49.53 -25.84 -3.14
C CYS A 13 -49.78 -26.55 -1.81
N ALA A 14 -50.86 -27.31 -1.78
CA ALA A 14 -51.38 -28.02 -0.64
C ALA A 14 -50.58 -29.31 -0.34
N VAL A 15 -50.56 -29.64 0.95
CA VAL A 15 -50.04 -30.87 1.55
C VAL A 15 -51.01 -32.01 1.36
N SER A 16 -50.54 -33.18 0.93
CA SER A 16 -51.24 -34.46 1.09
C SER A 16 -50.32 -35.40 1.87
N ALA A 17 -50.78 -35.76 3.06
CA ALA A 17 -50.17 -36.79 3.90
C ALA A 17 -50.67 -38.16 3.50
N LEU A 18 -49.80 -39.13 3.33
CA LEU A 18 -50.08 -40.55 3.46
C LEU A 18 -48.90 -41.21 4.18
N GLY A 19 -49.17 -41.75 5.33
CA GLY A 19 -48.25 -42.51 6.14
C GLY A 19 -48.06 -43.95 5.66
N CYS A 20 -46.91 -44.51 5.97
CA CYS A 20 -46.69 -45.93 6.24
C CYS A 20 -45.43 -46.06 7.10
N GLU A 21 -45.59 -46.73 8.25
CA GLU A 21 -44.54 -47.20 9.16
C GLU A 21 -43.74 -48.34 8.54
N SER A 22 -42.41 -48.38 8.74
CA SER A 22 -41.70 -49.48 9.38
C SER A 22 -40.18 -49.39 9.16
N GLY A 23 -39.43 -49.69 10.21
CA GLY A 23 -38.08 -50.20 10.14
C GLY A 23 -36.99 -49.23 10.59
N ALA A 24 -36.63 -49.32 11.88
CA ALA A 24 -35.44 -48.74 12.45
C ALA A 24 -34.17 -49.41 11.92
N GLU A 25 -33.23 -48.62 11.41
CA GLU A 25 -31.79 -48.91 11.49
C GLU A 25 -31.09 -47.57 11.74
N GLU A 26 -30.60 -47.42 12.95
CA GLU A 26 -29.73 -46.34 13.33
C GLU A 26 -28.37 -46.49 12.59
N ALA A 27 -28.21 -45.72 11.54
CA ALA A 27 -26.85 -45.47 10.98
C ALA A 27 -26.30 -44.24 11.65
N ASP A 28 -25.28 -44.46 12.48
CA ASP A 28 -24.45 -43.46 13.13
C ASP A 28 -23.74 -42.68 12.04
N VAL A 29 -24.31 -41.52 11.65
CA VAL A 29 -23.64 -40.58 10.75
C VAL A 29 -22.69 -39.76 11.61
N ALA A 30 -21.43 -40.16 11.64
CA ALA A 30 -20.36 -39.33 12.12
C ALA A 30 -20.36 -38.01 11.34
N VAL A 31 -20.82 -36.94 11.97
CA VAL A 31 -20.65 -35.58 11.52
C VAL A 31 -19.19 -35.29 11.61
N ASN A 32 -18.46 -35.50 10.51
CA ASN A 32 -17.14 -34.95 10.33
C ASN A 32 -17.30 -33.44 10.22
N ASP A 33 -17.19 -32.78 11.38
CA ASP A 33 -16.98 -31.34 11.47
C ASP A 33 -15.51 -31.05 11.06
N THR A 34 -15.26 -31.10 9.76
CA THR A 34 -14.03 -30.58 9.18
C THR A 34 -14.25 -29.10 8.87
N THR A 35 -14.26 -28.27 9.91
CA THR A 35 -13.78 -26.89 9.80
C THR A 35 -12.26 -26.97 9.62
N ALA A 36 -11.82 -27.38 8.45
CA ALA A 36 -10.49 -27.06 7.99
C ALA A 36 -10.49 -25.56 7.73
N ALA A 37 -10.13 -24.78 8.75
CA ALA A 37 -9.50 -23.50 8.51
C ALA A 37 -8.30 -23.82 7.62
N GLY A 38 -8.41 -23.50 6.33
CA GLY A 38 -7.30 -23.62 5.40
C GLY A 38 -6.12 -22.90 6.00
N SER A 39 -5.05 -23.62 6.29
CA SER A 39 -3.77 -23.01 6.59
C SER A 39 -3.44 -22.15 5.37
N ALA A 40 -3.51 -20.82 5.53
CA ALA A 40 -3.06 -19.90 4.51
C ALA A 40 -1.65 -20.34 4.12
N ASP A 41 -1.43 -20.57 2.83
CA ASP A 41 -0.11 -20.95 2.31
C ASP A 41 0.89 -19.88 2.74
N SER A 42 1.71 -20.21 3.72
CA SER A 42 2.67 -19.29 4.33
C SER A 42 4.02 -19.29 3.61
N GLY A 43 4.10 -19.95 2.45
CA GLY A 43 5.31 -20.00 1.65
C GLY A 43 5.61 -18.65 0.96
N PRO A 44 6.87 -18.46 0.49
CA PRO A 44 7.22 -17.33 -0.34
C PRO A 44 6.48 -17.39 -1.68
N VAL A 45 5.98 -16.24 -2.16
CA VAL A 45 5.31 -16.09 -3.45
C VAL A 45 6.08 -15.09 -4.29
N THR A 46 6.29 -15.39 -5.57
CA THR A 46 6.85 -14.45 -6.54
C THR A 46 5.83 -14.22 -7.65
N VAL A 47 5.48 -12.96 -7.90
CA VAL A 47 4.59 -12.52 -8.98
C VAL A 47 5.46 -11.86 -10.04
N ALA A 48 5.81 -12.61 -11.07
CA ALA A 48 6.64 -12.16 -12.20
C ALA A 48 5.90 -12.35 -13.52
N ASP A 49 6.34 -11.63 -14.56
CA ASP A 49 5.74 -11.69 -15.91
C ASP A 49 4.21 -11.48 -15.92
N ALA A 50 3.72 -10.72 -14.96
CA ALA A 50 2.30 -10.53 -14.69
C ALA A 50 1.73 -9.21 -15.26
N GLY A 51 2.54 -8.46 -16.02
CA GLY A 51 2.15 -7.19 -16.64
C GLY A 51 2.40 -5.96 -15.74
N LEU A 52 2.93 -6.13 -14.53
CA LEU A 52 3.34 -5.02 -13.68
C LEU A 52 4.44 -4.19 -14.37
N GLN A 53 4.40 -2.87 -14.17
CA GLN A 53 5.32 -1.94 -14.82
C GLN A 53 5.88 -0.95 -13.81
N THR A 54 7.13 -1.13 -13.44
CA THR A 54 7.79 -0.29 -12.44
C THR A 54 6.94 -0.21 -11.16
N PRO A 55 6.65 -1.37 -10.50
CA PRO A 55 5.86 -1.40 -9.28
C PRO A 55 6.61 -0.69 -8.18
N GLU A 56 6.00 0.34 -7.61
CA GLU A 56 6.68 1.23 -6.66
C GLU A 56 6.21 1.02 -5.22
N SER A 57 4.90 0.87 -5.00
CA SER A 57 4.35 0.62 -3.67
C SER A 57 3.38 -0.55 -3.68
N VAL A 58 3.29 -1.24 -2.55
CA VAL A 58 2.26 -2.23 -2.28
C VAL A 58 1.55 -1.89 -0.98
N LEU A 59 0.22 -2.05 -0.94
CA LEU A 59 -0.60 -1.83 0.23
C LEU A 59 -1.53 -3.01 0.45
N HIS A 60 -1.62 -3.54 1.67
CA HIS A 60 -2.60 -4.55 2.03
C HIS A 60 -3.93 -3.90 2.45
N ASP A 61 -4.97 -4.09 1.65
CA ASP A 61 -6.34 -3.81 2.03
C ASP A 61 -6.90 -5.02 2.78
N ALA A 62 -6.89 -4.95 4.12
CA ALA A 62 -7.27 -6.06 4.99
C ALA A 62 -8.77 -6.38 4.95
N ASP A 63 -9.63 -5.43 4.59
CA ASP A 63 -11.08 -5.64 4.50
C ASP A 63 -11.47 -6.35 3.21
N LEU A 64 -10.82 -6.01 2.10
CA LEU A 64 -11.01 -6.67 0.81
C LEU A 64 -10.15 -7.93 0.67
N ASP A 65 -9.17 -8.12 1.56
CA ASP A 65 -8.13 -9.14 1.50
C ASP A 65 -7.42 -9.15 0.14
N MET A 66 -6.97 -7.96 -0.28
CA MET A 66 -6.30 -7.73 -1.55
C MET A 66 -5.06 -6.87 -1.35
N TYR A 67 -4.09 -6.99 -2.26
CA TYR A 67 -2.95 -6.09 -2.34
C TYR A 67 -3.17 -5.10 -3.48
N LEU A 68 -3.05 -3.82 -3.17
CA LEU A 68 -3.01 -2.76 -4.16
C LEU A 68 -1.55 -2.52 -4.51
N VAL A 69 -1.24 -2.38 -5.79
CA VAL A 69 0.12 -2.16 -6.27
C VAL A 69 0.13 -0.95 -7.18
N SER A 70 0.89 0.08 -6.82
CA SER A 70 1.11 1.22 -7.70
C SER A 70 2.15 0.90 -8.77
N ASN A 71 1.87 1.28 -10.00
CA ASN A 71 2.74 1.07 -11.15
C ASN A 71 3.02 2.41 -11.81
N ILE A 72 4.27 2.86 -11.77
CA ILE A 72 4.70 4.11 -12.42
C ILE A 72 4.55 4.02 -13.95
N ASN A 73 4.87 2.85 -14.53
CA ASN A 73 4.78 2.60 -15.97
C ASN A 73 5.56 3.61 -16.84
N GLY A 74 6.75 3.96 -16.40
CA GLY A 74 7.58 4.95 -17.09
C GLY A 74 8.58 5.64 -16.17
N ALA A 75 8.83 6.91 -16.39
CA ALA A 75 9.71 7.69 -15.54
C ALA A 75 8.94 8.31 -14.35
N PRO A 76 9.56 8.38 -13.16
CA PRO A 76 8.87 8.77 -11.91
C PRO A 76 8.35 10.23 -11.86
N LEU A 77 8.71 11.07 -12.84
CA LEU A 77 8.30 12.48 -12.91
C LEU A 77 7.53 12.82 -14.20
N ASP A 78 7.30 11.86 -15.08
CA ASP A 78 6.60 12.11 -16.34
C ASP A 78 5.08 12.23 -16.09
N LYS A 79 4.51 13.35 -16.52
CA LYS A 79 3.06 13.61 -16.42
C LYS A 79 2.34 13.11 -17.67
N ASP A 80 2.47 11.81 -17.96
CA ASP A 80 2.02 11.18 -19.20
C ASP A 80 0.65 10.49 -19.09
N GLY A 81 0.10 10.36 -17.86
CA GLY A 81 -1.22 9.81 -17.63
C GLY A 81 -1.33 8.31 -17.90
N ASN A 82 -0.23 7.54 -17.76
CA ASN A 82 -0.19 6.13 -18.06
C ASN A 82 0.01 5.22 -16.84
N GLY A 83 0.22 5.81 -15.66
CA GLY A 83 0.34 5.08 -14.40
C GLY A 83 -0.95 4.34 -14.02
N PHE A 84 -0.84 3.30 -13.24
CA PHE A 84 -2.00 2.50 -12.86
C PHE A 84 -1.84 1.84 -11.48
N ILE A 85 -2.96 1.43 -10.89
CA ILE A 85 -3.01 0.61 -9.67
C ILE A 85 -3.55 -0.77 -10.03
N SER A 86 -2.85 -1.82 -9.61
CA SER A 86 -3.27 -3.21 -9.79
C SER A 86 -3.88 -3.77 -8.51
N LEU A 87 -4.85 -4.69 -8.64
CA LEU A 87 -5.33 -5.55 -7.56
C LEU A 87 -4.69 -6.93 -7.70
N VAL A 88 -4.02 -7.37 -6.64
CA VAL A 88 -3.34 -8.66 -6.55
C VAL A 88 -3.89 -9.44 -5.37
N ALA A 89 -4.32 -10.68 -5.62
CA ALA A 89 -4.78 -11.57 -4.56
C ALA A 89 -3.60 -12.06 -3.70
N PRO A 90 -3.85 -12.47 -2.45
CA PRO A 90 -2.80 -12.95 -1.56
C PRO A 90 -2.01 -14.17 -2.05
N ASP A 91 -2.56 -14.94 -2.99
CA ASP A 91 -1.88 -16.05 -3.66
C ASP A 91 -0.96 -15.61 -4.82
N GLY A 92 -0.91 -14.30 -5.11
CA GLY A 92 -0.11 -13.71 -6.19
C GLY A 92 -0.84 -13.61 -7.54
N ARG A 93 -2.07 -14.06 -7.64
CA ARG A 93 -2.87 -13.93 -8.86
C ARG A 93 -3.26 -12.47 -9.08
N ILE A 94 -3.05 -11.94 -10.27
CA ILE A 94 -3.56 -10.62 -10.67
C ILE A 94 -5.08 -10.72 -10.79
N ALA A 95 -5.80 -10.04 -9.92
CA ALA A 95 -7.26 -9.96 -9.95
C ALA A 95 -7.73 -8.93 -10.98
N ASP A 96 -7.06 -7.77 -11.01
CA ASP A 96 -7.25 -6.74 -12.01
C ASP A 96 -5.92 -5.99 -12.20
N LEU A 97 -5.36 -6.04 -13.40
CA LEU A 97 -4.06 -5.44 -13.67
C LEU A 97 -4.11 -3.91 -13.64
N LYS A 98 -5.19 -3.32 -14.12
CA LYS A 98 -5.37 -1.88 -14.24
C LYS A 98 -6.69 -1.43 -13.62
N TRP A 99 -6.90 -1.81 -12.38
CA TRP A 99 -8.09 -1.46 -11.61
C TRP A 99 -8.34 0.05 -11.53
N ILE A 100 -7.28 0.84 -11.46
CA ILE A 100 -7.30 2.29 -11.72
C ILE A 100 -6.30 2.53 -12.84
N ASP A 101 -6.75 2.96 -14.01
CA ASP A 101 -5.89 3.20 -15.18
C ASP A 101 -5.86 4.71 -15.50
N GLY A 102 -4.68 5.32 -15.40
CA GLY A 102 -4.46 6.72 -15.76
C GLY A 102 -4.78 7.04 -17.23
N ALA A 103 -4.80 6.03 -18.09
CA ALA A 103 -5.17 6.19 -19.50
C ALA A 103 -6.69 6.24 -19.74
N GLU A 104 -7.52 5.93 -18.74
CA GLU A 104 -8.97 6.02 -18.87
C GLU A 104 -9.48 7.47 -18.79
N GLU A 105 -10.57 7.75 -19.50
CA GLU A 105 -11.19 9.07 -19.50
C GLU A 105 -11.68 9.45 -18.10
N GLY A 106 -11.25 10.62 -17.62
CA GLY A 106 -11.61 11.14 -16.30
C GLY A 106 -10.66 10.70 -15.17
N VAL A 107 -9.80 9.70 -15.38
CA VAL A 107 -8.73 9.32 -14.45
C VAL A 107 -7.48 10.13 -14.75
N ARG A 108 -6.83 10.65 -13.71
CA ARG A 108 -5.53 11.30 -13.83
C ARG A 108 -4.58 10.59 -12.87
N LEU A 109 -3.65 9.82 -13.43
CA LEU A 109 -2.64 9.09 -12.69
C LEU A 109 -1.43 8.90 -13.59
N SER A 110 -0.30 9.51 -13.25
CA SER A 110 0.89 9.51 -14.12
C SER A 110 1.99 8.61 -13.57
N ALA A 111 2.47 8.91 -12.37
CA ALA A 111 3.55 8.14 -11.74
C ALA A 111 3.20 7.86 -10.27
N PRO A 112 2.19 7.01 -10.03
CA PRO A 112 1.73 6.69 -8.68
C PRO A 112 2.84 6.02 -7.86
N LYS A 113 2.94 6.42 -6.59
CA LYS A 113 3.90 5.89 -5.64
C LYS A 113 3.18 5.40 -4.39
N GLY A 114 3.51 5.96 -3.22
CA GLY A 114 2.94 5.54 -1.95
C GLY A 114 1.41 5.62 -1.90
N MET A 115 0.83 4.73 -1.13
CA MET A 115 -0.62 4.57 -0.98
C MET A 115 -1.03 4.40 0.47
N ALA A 116 -2.16 5.01 0.87
CA ALA A 116 -2.80 4.73 2.16
C ALA A 116 -4.32 4.71 2.06
N ILE A 117 -4.93 3.93 2.94
CA ILE A 117 -6.39 3.87 3.08
C ILE A 117 -6.81 4.64 4.33
N SER A 118 -7.82 5.49 4.20
CA SER A 118 -8.52 6.12 5.31
C SER A 118 -10.03 6.09 5.07
N GLY A 119 -10.75 5.29 5.85
CA GLY A 119 -12.16 4.99 5.62
C GLY A 119 -12.40 4.41 4.23
N ASP A 120 -13.34 4.99 3.49
CA ASP A 120 -13.68 4.58 2.12
C ASP A 120 -12.82 5.27 1.04
N ARG A 121 -11.63 5.76 1.40
CA ARG A 121 -10.75 6.50 0.50
C ARG A 121 -9.40 5.84 0.39
N LEU A 122 -8.93 5.72 -0.86
CA LEU A 122 -7.55 5.39 -1.21
C LEU A 122 -6.85 6.69 -1.62
N TYR A 123 -5.81 7.03 -0.90
CA TYR A 123 -4.91 8.16 -1.20
C TYR A 123 -3.67 7.64 -1.92
N VAL A 124 -3.24 8.34 -2.95
CA VAL A 124 -2.10 7.95 -3.79
C VAL A 124 -1.27 9.19 -4.09
N THR A 125 0.02 9.15 -3.87
CA THR A 125 0.95 10.19 -4.32
C THR A 125 1.20 10.07 -5.83
N ASP A 126 1.13 11.18 -6.54
CA ASP A 126 1.33 11.27 -7.99
C ASP A 126 2.08 12.56 -8.32
N ILE A 127 3.40 12.49 -8.34
CA ILE A 127 4.38 13.55 -8.65
C ILE A 127 4.27 14.75 -7.67
N ASP A 128 3.30 15.66 -7.86
CA ASP A 128 3.09 16.87 -7.07
C ASP A 128 1.65 16.94 -6.50
N THR A 129 0.91 15.86 -6.61
CA THR A 129 -0.51 15.80 -6.28
C THR A 129 -0.81 14.54 -5.47
N VAL A 130 -1.61 14.66 -4.42
CA VAL A 130 -2.24 13.52 -3.76
C VAL A 130 -3.57 13.26 -4.46
N ARG A 131 -3.70 12.11 -5.13
CA ARG A 131 -4.94 11.65 -5.76
C ARG A 131 -5.77 10.88 -4.75
N VAL A 132 -7.08 11.02 -4.83
CA VAL A 132 -8.01 10.31 -3.94
C VAL A 132 -9.03 9.56 -4.79
N PHE A 133 -9.13 8.27 -4.51
CA PHE A 133 -10.07 7.37 -5.17
C PHE A 133 -11.04 6.77 -4.15
N ASP A 134 -12.18 6.34 -4.61
CA ASP A 134 -13.07 5.48 -3.83
C ASP A 134 -12.41 4.09 -3.69
N ARG A 135 -12.23 3.63 -2.46
CA ARG A 135 -11.52 2.40 -2.13
C ARG A 135 -12.16 1.15 -2.73
N ASN A 136 -13.47 1.14 -2.92
CA ASN A 136 -14.19 -0.05 -3.35
C ASN A 136 -14.35 -0.14 -4.87
N THR A 137 -14.37 1.02 -5.53
CA THR A 137 -14.67 1.10 -6.98
C THR A 137 -13.51 1.60 -7.82
N GLY A 138 -12.47 2.19 -7.21
CA GLY A 138 -11.39 2.85 -7.94
C GLY A 138 -11.79 4.19 -8.59
N ALA A 139 -13.03 4.65 -8.41
CA ALA A 139 -13.51 5.89 -9.02
C ALA A 139 -12.78 7.12 -8.46
N PRO A 140 -12.37 8.10 -9.29
CA PRO A 140 -11.75 9.33 -8.83
C PRO A 140 -12.71 10.14 -7.94
N VAL A 141 -12.20 10.65 -6.81
CA VAL A 141 -12.98 11.43 -5.83
C VAL A 141 -12.47 12.86 -5.71
N ALA A 142 -11.16 13.03 -5.54
CA ALA A 142 -10.53 14.32 -5.34
C ALA A 142 -9.05 14.30 -5.79
N ALA A 143 -8.47 15.49 -5.89
CA ALA A 143 -7.03 15.66 -6.11
C ALA A 143 -6.57 16.91 -5.37
N TYR A 144 -5.49 16.80 -4.63
CA TYR A 144 -4.90 17.88 -3.83
C TYR A 144 -3.46 18.12 -4.30
N GLY A 145 -3.27 19.18 -5.10
CA GLY A 145 -1.93 19.63 -5.47
C GLY A 145 -1.21 20.25 -4.28
N ILE A 146 0.05 19.90 -4.07
CA ILE A 146 0.89 20.47 -3.02
C ILE A 146 1.82 21.49 -3.65
N GLU A 147 1.61 22.77 -3.33
CA GLU A 147 2.37 23.86 -3.91
C GLU A 147 3.87 23.73 -3.59
N GLY A 148 4.69 23.78 -4.62
CA GLY A 148 6.15 23.67 -4.51
C GLY A 148 6.69 22.24 -4.41
N ALA A 149 5.84 21.23 -4.22
CA ALA A 149 6.27 19.84 -4.26
C ALA A 149 6.71 19.41 -5.67
N THR A 150 7.71 18.54 -5.73
CA THR A 150 8.27 18.05 -7.00
C THR A 150 8.31 16.54 -7.14
N PHE A 151 8.37 15.83 -6.02
CA PHE A 151 8.49 14.38 -6.00
C PHE A 151 7.82 13.82 -4.74
N LEU A 152 6.48 13.96 -4.66
CA LEU A 152 5.74 13.30 -3.60
C LEU A 152 5.99 11.80 -3.71
N ASN A 153 6.36 11.19 -2.59
CA ASN A 153 6.76 9.79 -2.58
C ASN A 153 5.79 8.96 -1.75
N ASP A 154 5.97 8.87 -0.45
CA ASP A 154 5.13 8.04 0.38
C ASP A 154 4.10 8.86 1.18
N LEU A 155 3.08 8.16 1.68
CA LEU A 155 2.07 8.75 2.55
C LEU A 155 1.55 7.74 3.58
N HIS A 156 1.12 8.27 4.73
CA HIS A 156 0.56 7.47 5.82
C HIS A 156 -0.71 8.12 6.38
N ALA A 157 -1.73 7.32 6.62
CA ALA A 157 -2.99 7.79 7.20
C ALA A 157 -2.91 7.81 8.74
N GLY A 158 -3.21 8.97 9.31
CA GLY A 158 -3.40 9.12 10.76
C GLY A 158 -4.76 8.55 11.22
N ASN A 159 -4.85 8.23 12.50
CA ASN A 159 -6.09 7.70 13.10
C ASN A 159 -7.26 8.70 13.09
N ASP A 160 -6.98 9.97 12.89
CA ASP A 160 -7.95 11.06 12.79
C ASP A 160 -8.41 11.34 11.35
N GLY A 161 -7.93 10.52 10.39
CA GLY A 161 -8.20 10.65 8.96
C GLY A 161 -7.32 11.68 8.26
N SER A 162 -6.36 12.28 8.94
CA SER A 162 -5.32 13.09 8.30
C SER A 162 -4.36 12.21 7.51
N ILE A 163 -3.63 12.82 6.57
CA ILE A 163 -2.63 12.15 5.75
C ILE A 163 -1.30 12.88 5.91
N TYR A 164 -0.26 12.13 6.21
CA TYR A 164 1.12 12.61 6.20
C TYR A 164 1.75 12.23 4.87
N VAL A 165 2.57 13.11 4.29
CA VAL A 165 3.14 12.92 2.95
C VAL A 165 4.59 13.34 2.93
N THR A 166 5.47 12.57 2.27
CA THR A 166 6.86 12.96 2.00
C THR A 166 6.98 13.52 0.58
N ASP A 167 7.79 14.58 0.43
CA ASP A 167 8.36 15.02 -0.83
C ASP A 167 9.86 14.72 -0.81
N THR A 168 10.30 13.80 -1.63
CA THR A 168 11.72 13.46 -1.77
C THR A 168 12.55 14.66 -2.23
N GLY A 169 11.92 15.67 -2.86
CA GLY A 169 12.58 16.90 -3.27
C GLY A 169 13.58 16.72 -4.40
N MET A 170 13.22 15.91 -5.39
CA MET A 170 14.04 15.63 -6.57
C MET A 170 13.37 16.18 -7.83
N ARG A 171 14.20 16.48 -8.83
CA ARG A 171 13.77 16.84 -10.19
C ARG A 171 14.67 16.15 -11.22
N ALA A 172 14.22 16.07 -12.45
CA ALA A 172 15.04 15.60 -13.54
C ALA A 172 16.17 16.59 -13.84
N GLY A 173 17.39 16.09 -13.99
CA GLY A 173 18.58 16.82 -14.34
C GLY A 173 19.37 16.15 -15.46
N ALA A 174 20.44 16.77 -15.94
CA ALA A 174 21.21 16.27 -17.08
C ALA A 174 21.92 14.92 -16.80
N GLY A 175 22.19 14.60 -15.54
CA GLY A 175 22.84 13.36 -15.11
C GLY A 175 21.93 12.35 -14.38
N GLY A 176 20.62 12.54 -14.44
CA GLY A 176 19.63 11.78 -13.68
C GLY A 176 18.83 12.71 -12.74
N PHE A 177 18.48 12.22 -11.55
CA PHE A 177 17.80 13.06 -10.57
C PHE A 177 18.77 13.95 -9.82
N GLU A 178 18.33 15.20 -9.57
CA GLU A 178 19.06 16.18 -8.75
C GLU A 178 18.13 16.84 -7.72
N PRO A 179 18.62 17.33 -6.58
CA PRO A 179 17.79 18.02 -5.60
C PRO A 179 17.06 19.22 -6.21
N SER A 180 15.78 19.35 -5.91
CA SER A 180 14.94 20.50 -6.32
C SER A 180 14.89 21.61 -5.26
N GLY A 181 15.24 21.29 -4.00
CA GLY A 181 15.07 22.17 -2.85
C GLY A 181 13.68 22.07 -2.20
N SER A 182 12.81 21.17 -2.68
CA SER A 182 11.43 21.01 -2.16
C SER A 182 11.30 19.93 -1.10
N ALA A 183 12.38 19.22 -0.72
CA ALA A 183 12.32 18.12 0.25
C ALA A 183 11.55 18.53 1.51
N ALA A 184 10.50 17.78 1.83
CA ALA A 184 9.57 18.13 2.92
C ALA A 184 8.80 16.93 3.46
N VAL A 185 8.19 17.14 4.63
CA VAL A 185 7.13 16.30 5.17
C VAL A 185 5.93 17.20 5.42
N TYR A 186 4.78 16.79 4.89
CA TYR A 186 3.53 17.52 4.98
C TYR A 186 2.51 16.79 5.85
N HIS A 187 1.59 17.56 6.42
CA HIS A 187 0.35 17.11 7.02
C HIS A 187 -0.81 17.63 6.19
N MET A 188 -1.71 16.76 5.78
CA MET A 188 -2.93 17.11 5.06
C MET A 188 -4.14 16.69 5.91
N THR A 189 -5.01 17.66 6.20
CA THR A 189 -6.25 17.38 6.93
C THR A 189 -7.23 16.58 6.05
N PRO A 190 -8.26 15.92 6.64
CA PRO A 190 -9.32 15.25 5.86
C PRO A 190 -10.06 16.19 4.88
N ALA A 191 -10.02 17.50 5.12
CA ALA A 191 -10.58 18.52 4.23
C ALA A 191 -9.62 18.94 3.09
N GLY A 192 -8.42 18.33 3.00
CA GLY A 192 -7.43 18.61 1.97
C GLY A 192 -6.57 19.85 2.23
N GLN A 193 -6.59 20.41 3.44
CA GLN A 193 -5.71 21.53 3.80
C GLN A 193 -4.32 20.99 4.10
N VAL A 194 -3.30 21.48 3.40
CA VAL A 194 -1.91 21.05 3.53
C VAL A 194 -1.11 22.03 4.38
N GLN A 195 -0.34 21.49 5.32
CA GLN A 195 0.62 22.21 6.15
C GLN A 195 1.99 21.53 6.09
N THR A 196 3.04 22.31 5.92
CA THR A 196 4.42 21.80 6.03
C THR A 196 4.77 21.59 7.49
N ILE A 197 5.19 20.35 7.85
CA ILE A 197 5.72 20.02 9.18
C ILE A 197 7.20 20.44 9.24
N ILE A 198 7.98 20.03 8.26
CA ILE A 198 9.40 20.34 8.13
C ILE A 198 9.79 20.33 6.65
N ALA A 199 10.74 21.18 6.27
CA ALA A 199 11.26 21.24 4.90
C ALA A 199 12.75 21.55 4.88
N GLY A 200 13.41 21.19 3.79
CA GLY A 200 14.80 21.52 3.46
C GLY A 200 15.66 20.30 3.12
N ASP A 201 16.73 20.56 2.40
CA ASP A 201 17.65 19.52 1.87
C ASP A 201 18.32 18.68 2.98
N SER A 202 18.37 19.22 4.21
CA SER A 202 18.87 18.48 5.37
C SER A 202 18.02 17.27 5.75
N LEU A 203 16.81 17.12 5.16
CA LEU A 203 15.97 15.92 5.30
C LEU A 203 16.55 14.72 4.56
N ALA A 204 17.48 14.94 3.64
CA ALA A 204 18.19 13.91 2.88
C ALA A 204 17.23 13.03 2.05
N ALA A 205 16.38 13.66 1.26
CA ALA A 205 15.43 13.00 0.37
C ALA A 205 14.49 12.05 1.14
N PRO A 206 13.54 12.58 1.96
CA PRO A 206 12.60 11.75 2.70
C PRO A 206 11.77 10.90 1.74
N ASN A 207 11.58 9.62 2.08
CA ASN A 207 10.88 8.63 1.28
C ASN A 207 9.83 7.93 2.16
N GLY A 208 9.99 6.66 2.48
CA GLY A 208 9.04 5.88 3.28
C GLY A 208 8.64 6.56 4.58
N LEU A 209 7.36 6.50 4.91
CA LEU A 209 6.76 7.23 6.02
C LEU A 209 5.79 6.35 6.81
N THR A 210 5.88 6.37 8.14
CA THR A 210 4.96 5.63 9.02
C THR A 210 4.76 6.35 10.36
N ILE A 211 3.77 5.90 11.13
CA ILE A 211 3.57 6.32 12.52
C ILE A 211 4.03 5.20 13.45
N ARG A 212 4.90 5.52 14.39
CA ARG A 212 5.36 4.63 15.46
C ARG A 212 5.00 5.23 16.83
N GLY A 213 4.02 4.63 17.50
CA GLY A 213 3.42 5.22 18.71
C GLY A 213 2.69 6.51 18.35
N ASN A 214 3.16 7.64 18.87
CA ASN A 214 2.64 8.99 18.58
C ASN A 214 3.60 9.84 17.75
N ARG A 215 4.63 9.24 17.15
CA ARG A 215 5.64 9.95 16.38
C ARG A 215 5.60 9.56 14.93
N LEU A 216 5.72 10.54 14.07
CA LEU A 216 5.95 10.32 12.67
C LEU A 216 7.40 9.86 12.45
N VAL A 217 7.61 8.84 11.64
CA VAL A 217 8.94 8.27 11.34
C VAL A 217 9.11 8.23 9.84
N TYR A 218 10.27 8.65 9.34
CA TYR A 218 10.57 8.59 7.91
C TYR A 218 11.97 8.04 7.62
N ALA A 219 12.06 7.35 6.48
CA ALA A 219 13.29 6.86 5.90
C ALA A 219 13.88 7.88 4.92
N THR A 220 15.20 7.80 4.64
CA THR A 220 15.89 8.73 3.75
C THR A 220 16.49 8.02 2.55
N PHE A 221 16.06 8.38 1.34
CA PHE A 221 16.66 7.83 0.12
C PHE A 221 18.07 8.39 -0.13
N GLY A 222 18.32 9.62 0.27
CA GLY A 222 19.62 10.26 0.15
C GLY A 222 20.65 9.90 1.24
N ALA A 223 20.28 9.01 2.18
CA ALA A 223 21.14 8.59 3.28
C ALA A 223 20.80 7.18 3.76
N ASP A 224 21.46 6.76 4.86
CA ASP A 224 21.29 5.47 5.55
C ASP A 224 20.49 5.59 6.84
N ARG A 225 19.63 6.61 6.98
CA ARG A 225 19.04 6.98 8.27
C ARG A 225 17.53 6.95 8.29
N VAL A 226 17.03 6.53 9.44
CA VAL A 226 15.62 6.64 9.83
C VAL A 226 15.51 7.69 10.94
N TRP A 227 14.58 8.63 10.77
CA TRP A 227 14.33 9.74 11.70
C TRP A 227 12.91 9.70 12.23
N ALA A 228 12.73 10.15 13.47
CA ALA A 228 11.42 10.44 14.01
C ALA A 228 11.22 11.95 14.17
N LEU A 229 9.99 12.41 13.90
CA LEU A 229 9.53 13.77 14.13
C LEU A 229 8.61 13.80 15.35
N ASP A 230 8.76 14.83 16.17
CA ASP A 230 7.76 15.16 17.17
C ASP A 230 6.68 16.11 16.59
N GLU A 231 5.67 16.44 17.36
CA GLU A 231 4.57 17.33 16.96
C GLU A 231 5.03 18.75 16.58
N GLN A 232 6.21 19.16 17.04
CA GLN A 232 6.82 20.44 16.72
C GLN A 232 7.74 20.36 15.49
N GLY A 233 7.87 19.19 14.84
CA GLY A 233 8.73 18.94 13.71
C GLY A 233 10.24 18.78 14.06
N ASN A 234 10.59 18.62 15.34
CA ASN A 234 11.98 18.36 15.70
C ASN A 234 12.36 16.93 15.42
N ARG A 235 13.54 16.74 14.80
CA ARG A 235 14.05 15.41 14.45
C ARG A 235 14.83 14.78 15.59
N SER A 236 14.65 13.46 15.73
CA SER A 236 15.54 12.63 16.52
C SER A 236 15.89 11.34 15.77
N PRO A 237 17.14 10.84 15.88
CA PRO A 237 17.54 9.62 15.19
C PRO A 237 16.80 8.41 15.75
N VAL A 238 16.40 7.50 14.85
CA VAL A 238 15.81 6.19 15.18
C VAL A 238 16.80 5.09 14.92
N ALA A 239 17.40 5.06 13.73
CA ALA A 239 18.38 4.07 13.33
C ALA A 239 19.36 4.61 12.27
N THR A 240 20.52 3.97 12.19
CA THR A 240 21.42 4.04 11.04
C THR A 240 21.53 2.62 10.50
N LEU A 241 21.21 2.43 9.22
CA LEU A 241 21.22 1.14 8.56
C LEU A 241 22.61 0.82 7.98
N PRO A 242 22.90 -0.46 7.72
CA PRO A 242 24.18 -0.86 7.09
C PRO A 242 24.37 -0.33 5.68
N SER A 243 23.27 0.00 4.98
CA SER A 243 23.27 0.53 3.62
C SER A 243 22.22 1.62 3.46
N GLY A 244 22.43 2.52 2.49
CA GLY A 244 21.55 3.67 2.23
C GLY A 244 20.52 3.43 1.13
N SER A 245 20.04 4.53 0.56
CA SER A 245 18.91 4.55 -0.39
C SER A 245 17.70 3.82 0.19
N LEU A 246 17.29 4.29 1.39
CA LEU A 246 16.14 3.72 2.10
C LEU A 246 14.86 4.17 1.41
N ASP A 247 13.97 3.21 1.18
CA ASP A 247 12.72 3.43 0.47
C ASP A 247 11.52 3.21 1.40
N GLY A 248 10.84 2.08 1.34
CA GLY A 248 9.65 1.80 2.13
C GLY A 248 9.90 1.67 3.63
N LEU A 249 8.90 2.02 4.41
CA LEU A 249 8.96 2.01 5.88
C LEU A 249 7.62 1.57 6.49
N VAL A 250 7.64 0.48 7.25
CA VAL A 250 6.44 -0.07 7.91
C VAL A 250 6.67 -0.23 9.41
N THR A 251 5.68 0.16 10.23
CA THR A 251 5.64 -0.14 11.66
C THR A 251 4.92 -1.48 11.89
N LEU A 252 5.60 -2.42 12.53
CA LEU A 252 5.03 -3.70 12.96
C LEU A 252 4.18 -3.54 14.24
N PRO A 253 3.27 -4.51 14.54
CA PRO A 253 2.43 -4.45 15.75
C PRO A 253 3.21 -4.38 17.06
N ASP A 254 4.44 -4.89 17.09
CA ASP A 254 5.33 -4.85 18.26
C ASP A 254 6.15 -3.53 18.37
N GLY A 255 5.93 -2.60 17.44
CA GLY A 255 6.62 -1.32 17.37
C GLY A 255 8.00 -1.35 16.71
N GLN A 256 8.47 -2.50 16.24
CA GLN A 256 9.65 -2.57 15.38
C GLN A 256 9.32 -2.03 13.99
N LEU A 257 10.36 -1.69 13.21
CA LEU A 257 10.19 -1.19 11.86
C LEU A 257 10.72 -2.19 10.84
N LEU A 258 10.11 -2.21 9.65
CA LEU A 258 10.69 -2.78 8.45
C LEU A 258 11.10 -1.64 7.53
N VAL A 259 12.29 -1.74 6.96
CA VAL A 259 12.87 -0.71 6.09
C VAL A 259 13.50 -1.36 4.88
N SER A 260 13.09 -1.02 3.68
CA SER A 260 13.74 -1.44 2.45
C SER A 260 14.96 -0.55 2.13
N SER A 261 15.96 -1.13 1.50
CA SER A 261 17.20 -0.44 1.08
C SER A 261 17.61 -0.91 -0.30
N TRP A 262 17.62 0.00 -1.26
CA TRP A 262 18.07 -0.30 -2.62
C TRP A 262 19.55 -0.63 -2.66
N GLN A 263 20.39 0.17 -1.98
CA GLN A 263 21.82 -0.05 -1.93
C GLN A 263 22.19 -1.35 -1.19
N GLY A 264 21.38 -1.76 -0.22
CA GLY A 264 21.56 -3.00 0.52
C GLY A 264 20.97 -4.22 -0.18
N GLU A 265 20.14 -4.03 -1.22
CA GLU A 265 19.35 -5.08 -1.87
C GLU A 265 18.61 -5.95 -0.83
N ALA A 266 18.05 -5.29 0.21
CA ALA A 266 17.55 -5.95 1.39
C ALA A 266 16.39 -5.20 2.05
N VAL A 267 15.62 -5.93 2.87
CA VAL A 267 14.74 -5.35 3.87
C VAL A 267 15.30 -5.66 5.25
N TYR A 268 15.39 -4.62 6.08
CA TYR A 268 15.89 -4.71 7.44
C TYR A 268 14.74 -4.58 8.45
N ARG A 269 14.83 -5.36 9.53
CA ARG A 269 14.04 -5.12 10.75
C ARG A 269 14.85 -4.24 11.68
N VAL A 270 14.25 -3.15 12.14
CA VAL A 270 14.85 -2.20 13.09
C VAL A 270 14.18 -2.36 14.45
N GLY A 271 14.95 -2.80 15.42
CA GLY A 271 14.52 -2.98 16.81
C GLY A 271 14.21 -1.66 17.52
N MET A 272 13.67 -1.76 18.73
CA MET A 272 13.36 -0.59 19.57
C MET A 272 14.63 0.15 20.02
N ASP A 273 15.76 -0.53 20.04
CA ASP A 273 17.10 0.03 20.34
C ASP A 273 17.80 0.63 19.12
N GLY A 274 17.17 0.60 17.94
CA GLY A 274 17.73 1.08 16.67
C GLY A 274 18.66 0.11 15.95
N THR A 275 18.81 -1.12 16.47
CA THR A 275 19.61 -2.17 15.80
C THR A 275 18.88 -2.65 14.55
N ALA A 276 19.57 -2.64 13.41
CA ALA A 276 19.05 -3.11 12.13
C ALA A 276 19.59 -4.51 11.79
N THR A 277 18.71 -5.46 11.49
CA THR A 277 19.05 -6.82 11.05
C THR A 277 18.33 -7.17 9.76
N PRO A 278 18.98 -7.79 8.76
CA PRO A 278 18.30 -8.15 7.52
C PRO A 278 17.26 -9.27 7.78
N VAL A 279 16.08 -9.13 7.16
CA VAL A 279 15.00 -10.14 7.19
C VAL A 279 14.69 -10.67 5.79
N ALA A 280 15.13 -9.96 4.75
CA ALA A 280 15.08 -10.39 3.36
C ALA A 280 16.28 -9.81 2.64
N GLU A 281 16.99 -10.62 1.86
CA GLU A 281 18.22 -10.26 1.15
C GLU A 281 18.15 -10.71 -0.31
N ASN A 282 19.09 -10.18 -1.13
CA ASN A 282 19.17 -10.44 -2.57
C ASN A 282 17.91 -10.02 -3.33
N ILE A 283 17.39 -8.84 -2.99
CA ILE A 283 16.24 -8.22 -3.63
C ILE A 283 16.72 -6.93 -4.28
N PRO A 284 16.97 -6.91 -5.59
CA PRO A 284 17.41 -5.69 -6.28
C PRO A 284 16.31 -4.64 -6.26
N SER A 285 16.65 -3.41 -5.88
CA SER A 285 15.71 -2.27 -5.84
C SER A 285 14.36 -2.56 -5.12
N PRO A 286 14.39 -3.01 -3.84
CA PRO A 286 13.17 -3.19 -3.09
C PRO A 286 12.58 -1.82 -2.78
N ALA A 287 11.37 -1.55 -3.30
CA ALA A 287 10.73 -0.24 -3.22
C ALA A 287 9.84 -0.11 -1.96
N ASP A 288 8.72 0.59 -2.03
CA ASP A 288 7.88 0.80 -0.86
C ASP A 288 7.11 -0.47 -0.47
N ILE A 289 7.43 -0.98 0.71
CA ILE A 289 7.02 -2.29 1.23
C ILE A 289 5.76 -2.20 2.09
N ALA A 290 5.04 -3.32 2.23
CA ALA A 290 3.97 -3.47 3.20
C ALA A 290 4.09 -4.74 4.04
N TYR A 291 3.29 -4.78 5.11
CA TYR A 291 3.14 -5.94 5.98
C TYR A 291 1.70 -6.45 5.98
N ASP A 292 1.52 -7.70 5.59
CA ASP A 292 0.26 -8.43 5.75
C ASP A 292 0.22 -9.08 7.13
N ALA A 293 -0.51 -8.46 8.04
CA ALA A 293 -0.64 -8.94 9.42
C ALA A 293 -1.48 -10.23 9.52
N GLN A 294 -2.38 -10.49 8.56
CA GLN A 294 -3.21 -11.69 8.57
C GLN A 294 -2.38 -12.95 8.28
N ARG A 295 -1.32 -12.81 7.47
CA ARG A 295 -0.45 -13.92 7.04
C ARG A 295 0.96 -13.83 7.61
N ASN A 296 1.23 -12.81 8.43
CA ASN A 296 2.57 -12.50 8.96
C ASN A 296 3.64 -12.52 7.87
N ARG A 297 3.43 -11.73 6.82
CA ARG A 297 4.38 -11.68 5.70
C ARG A 297 4.67 -10.28 5.21
N LEU A 298 5.87 -10.11 4.70
CA LEU A 298 6.39 -8.94 4.06
C LEU A 298 6.00 -8.97 2.57
N LEU A 299 5.54 -7.83 2.05
CA LEU A 299 5.21 -7.61 0.64
C LEU A 299 6.24 -6.65 0.06
N ILE A 300 6.86 -7.01 -1.06
CA ILE A 300 8.00 -6.27 -1.61
C ILE A 300 7.80 -6.04 -3.11
N PRO A 301 7.60 -4.80 -3.56
CA PRO A 301 7.78 -4.46 -4.96
C PRO A 301 9.26 -4.50 -5.31
N VAL A 302 9.60 -5.16 -6.40
CA VAL A 302 10.96 -5.19 -6.96
C VAL A 302 10.98 -4.33 -8.22
N PHE A 303 11.26 -3.06 -8.00
CA PHE A 303 11.04 -1.94 -8.92
C PHE A 303 11.62 -2.17 -10.32
N ASN A 304 12.91 -2.49 -10.41
CA ASN A 304 13.60 -2.65 -11.69
C ASN A 304 13.29 -3.98 -12.40
N GLU A 305 12.65 -4.93 -11.74
CA GLU A 305 12.36 -6.24 -12.27
C GLU A 305 10.88 -6.48 -12.57
N ASN A 306 10.02 -5.47 -12.39
CA ASN A 306 8.59 -5.53 -12.68
C ASN A 306 7.89 -6.73 -12.02
N ARG A 307 8.25 -7.04 -10.76
CA ARG A 307 7.70 -8.16 -10.01
C ARG A 307 7.42 -7.81 -8.55
N LEU A 308 6.67 -8.68 -7.88
CA LEU A 308 6.46 -8.64 -6.44
C LEU A 308 7.02 -9.89 -5.78
N GLU A 309 7.46 -9.76 -4.55
CA GLU A 309 7.78 -10.88 -3.67
C GLU A 309 6.97 -10.78 -2.38
N PHE A 310 6.39 -11.90 -1.97
CA PHE A 310 5.75 -12.05 -0.67
C PHE A 310 6.57 -13.05 0.14
N ARG A 311 7.09 -12.64 1.28
CA ARG A 311 7.98 -13.47 2.10
C ARG A 311 7.43 -13.59 3.53
N PRO A 312 7.34 -14.81 4.09
CA PRO A 312 7.03 -14.98 5.51
C PRO A 312 7.99 -14.17 6.37
N LEU A 313 7.45 -13.44 7.35
CA LEU A 313 8.26 -12.69 8.29
C LEU A 313 8.52 -13.56 9.51
N GLN A 314 9.80 -13.88 9.76
CA GLN A 314 10.25 -14.71 10.87
C GLN A 314 10.55 -13.89 12.12
#